data_b6b07b12b87a0fa5af2363f6a3dfadb3
#
_entry.id   b6b07b12b87a0fa5af2363f6a3dfadb3
#
_cell.length_a   1.000
_cell.length_b   1.000
_cell.length_c   1.000
_cell.angle_alpha   90.00
_cell.angle_beta   90.00
_cell.angle_gamma   90.00
#
_symmetry.space_group_name_H-M   'P 1'
#
loop_
_entity.id
_entity.type
_entity.pdbx_description
1 polymer ?
#
loop_
_entity_poly.entity_id
_entity_poly.type
_entity_poly.pdbx_seq_one_letter_code
_entity_poly.pdbx_strand_id
1 'polypeptide(L)'
;GDKEPPVFFRLETPNQDQSLILCIKSYGDYRYIAAKDICYFQADNNSTDIYLNNGEMITAFKTLKHFEGVLSFPFIRIHNSYIVNRNYISRIHSGNSVCYIKNSAVKLPFSKSYKVNIDLIISDFSNGNYLEI
;
A
#
# COMPACT_ATOMS: atom_id res chain seq x y z
N GLY A 1 -5.65 38.31 -10.51
CA GLY A 1 -5.38 38.20 -10.35
C GLY A 1 -4.72 38.31 -9.57
N ASP A 2 -4.50 38.51 -9.35
CA ASP A 2 -3.98 38.63 -8.71
C ASP A 2 -3.81 37.88 -7.84
N LYS A 3 -4.07 37.57 -7.54
CA LYS A 3 -4.03 36.88 -6.75
C LYS A 3 -4.06 35.67 -6.91
N GLU A 4 -4.02 35.19 -7.55
CA GLU A 4 -4.10 33.98 -7.69
C GLU A 4 -3.15 33.40 -7.92
N PRO A 5 -2.46 33.42 -7.74
CA PRO A 5 -1.49 32.79 -7.95
C PRO A 5 -1.52 31.58 -7.84
N PRO A 6 -1.79 31.22 -7.22
CA PRO A 6 -1.70 30.03 -6.96
C PRO A 6 -2.24 29.20 -7.78
N VAL A 7 -2.78 29.47 -8.43
CA VAL A 7 -3.39 28.77 -9.18
C VAL A 7 -2.64 27.88 -9.76
N PHE A 8 -1.64 28.17 -10.11
CA PHE A 8 -1.08 27.37 -10.94
C PHE A 8 -0.68 26.19 -10.34
N PHE A 9 -0.63 26.06 -9.20
CA PHE A 9 -0.27 24.93 -8.83
C PHE A 9 -1.22 24.03 -8.72
N ARG A 10 -2.21 24.26 -8.75
CA ARG A 10 -3.02 23.35 -8.57
C ARG A 10 -3.57 22.90 -9.64
N LEU A 11 -3.41 23.31 -10.34
CA LEU A 11 -4.00 22.88 -11.26
C LEU A 11 -3.67 22.03 -11.96
N GLU A 12 -2.97 21.80 -11.94
CA GLU A 12 -2.73 21.06 -12.54
C GLU A 12 -3.19 20.11 -12.54
N THR A 13 -3.40 19.71 -12.81
CA THR A 13 -3.74 18.89 -12.94
C THR A 13 -3.74 17.90 -12.63
N PRO A 14 -4.10 17.43 -12.53
CA PRO A 14 -4.26 16.46 -11.99
C PRO A 14 -4.12 15.37 -12.63
N ASN A 15 -3.32 14.95 -12.80
CA ASN A 15 -3.05 13.85 -13.24
C ASN A 15 -3.34 12.92 -12.24
N GLN A 16 -4.12 12.07 -12.47
CA GLN A 16 -4.57 11.29 -11.51
C GLN A 16 -3.69 10.30 -11.07
N ASP A 17 -2.79 9.96 -11.79
CA ASP A 17 -1.97 9.00 -11.31
C ASP A 17 -0.94 9.55 -10.49
N GLN A 18 -1.06 10.73 -10.14
CA GLN A 18 -0.23 11.21 -9.30
C GLN A 18 -0.30 10.63 -8.10
N SER A 19 0.52 10.45 -7.54
CA SER A 19 0.65 9.80 -6.44
C SER A 19 0.11 10.40 -5.24
N LEU A 20 -0.56 9.65 -4.50
CA LEU A 20 -0.92 9.97 -3.15
C LEU A 20 0.36 10.10 -2.33
N ILE A 21 0.44 11.13 -1.52
CA ILE A 21 1.52 11.28 -0.54
C ILE A 21 0.93 11.02 0.83
N LEU A 22 1.55 10.11 1.58
CA LEU A 22 1.18 9.92 2.96
C LEU A 22 2.08 10.79 3.82
N CYS A 23 1.48 11.51 4.75
CA CYS A 23 2.25 12.23 5.76
C CYS A 23 2.20 11.45 7.06
N ILE A 24 3.33 10.94 7.48
CA ILE A 24 3.44 10.23 8.75
C ILE A 24 3.94 11.25 9.78
N LYS A 25 3.03 11.65 10.65
CA LYS A 25 3.28 12.72 11.57
C LYS A 25 3.53 12.20 12.96
N SER A 26 4.58 12.68 13.62
CA SER A 26 4.92 12.23 14.95
C SER A 26 5.72 13.31 15.67
N TYR A 27 5.20 13.86 16.76
CA TYR A 27 5.94 14.79 17.62
C TYR A 27 6.63 15.91 16.86
N GLY A 28 5.92 16.57 15.96
CA GLY A 28 6.49 17.67 15.20
C GLY A 28 7.34 17.24 14.00
N ASP A 29 7.45 15.94 13.79
CA ASP A 29 8.18 15.39 12.64
C ASP A 29 7.14 15.00 11.59
N TYR A 30 7.33 15.49 10.36
CA TYR A 30 6.41 15.21 9.29
C TYR A 30 7.18 14.50 8.19
N ARG A 31 6.94 13.18 8.05
CA ARG A 31 7.60 12.39 7.02
C ARG A 31 6.64 12.21 5.85
N TYR A 32 7.05 12.63 4.66
CA TYR A 32 6.22 12.55 3.46
C TYR A 32 6.70 11.37 2.60
N ILE A 33 5.80 10.42 2.33
CA ILE A 33 6.13 9.20 1.64
C ILE A 33 5.21 9.05 0.45
N ALA A 34 5.76 8.80 -0.72
CA ALA A 34 4.93 8.51 -1.89
C ALA A 34 4.30 7.14 -1.70
N ALA A 35 2.98 7.08 -1.73
CA ALA A 35 2.27 5.81 -1.53
C ALA A 35 2.72 4.74 -2.51
N LYS A 36 3.07 5.13 -3.73
CA LYS A 36 3.51 4.18 -4.74
C LYS A 36 4.80 3.48 -4.38
N ASP A 37 5.58 4.00 -3.44
CA ASP A 37 6.83 3.39 -3.01
C ASP A 37 6.65 2.42 -1.85
N ILE A 38 5.43 2.30 -1.34
CA ILE A 38 5.16 1.43 -0.19
C ILE A 38 4.82 0.03 -0.68
N CYS A 39 5.55 -0.95 -0.17
CA CYS A 39 5.32 -2.36 -0.49
C CYS A 39 4.25 -2.97 0.39
N TYR A 40 4.34 -2.76 1.68
CA TYR A 40 3.36 -3.32 2.62
C TYR A 40 3.46 -2.64 3.98
N PHE A 41 2.42 -2.86 4.79
CA PHE A 41 2.32 -2.38 6.16
C PHE A 41 2.22 -3.59 7.08
N GLN A 42 2.90 -3.54 8.20
CA GLN A 42 2.88 -4.63 9.17
C GLN A 42 2.51 -4.09 10.54
N ALA A 43 1.55 -4.71 11.19
CA ALA A 43 1.15 -4.33 12.54
C ALA A 43 2.24 -4.66 13.55
N ASP A 44 2.45 -3.75 14.51
CA ASP A 44 3.36 -3.98 15.61
C ASP A 44 2.70 -3.40 16.85
N ASN A 45 1.89 -4.20 17.53
CA ASN A 45 1.07 -3.76 18.65
C ASN A 45 0.17 -2.60 18.22
N ASN A 46 0.31 -1.44 18.79
CA ASN A 46 -0.54 -0.30 18.47
C ASN A 46 0.09 0.61 17.43
N SER A 47 1.19 0.20 16.83
CA SER A 47 1.83 0.96 15.75
C SER A 47 1.84 0.13 14.48
N THR A 48 2.31 0.72 13.40
CA THR A 48 2.39 0.06 12.11
C THR A 48 3.74 0.38 11.48
N ASP A 49 4.42 -0.65 10.99
CA ASP A 49 5.68 -0.50 10.28
C ASP A 49 5.38 -0.46 8.78
N ILE A 50 5.89 0.56 8.10
CA ILE A 50 5.65 0.79 6.68
C ILE A 50 6.95 0.45 5.94
N TYR A 51 6.88 -0.53 5.04
CA TYR A 51 8.05 -1.00 4.32
C TYR A 51 8.07 -0.45 2.90
N LEU A 52 9.15 0.24 2.56
CA LEU A 52 9.29 0.90 1.27
C LEU A 52 10.13 0.07 0.30
N ASN A 53 10.01 0.36 -0.97
CA ASN A 53 10.68 -0.39 -2.02
C ASN A 53 12.21 -0.23 -2.02
N ASN A 54 12.74 0.74 -1.29
CA ASN A 54 14.18 0.90 -1.17
C ASN A 54 14.75 0.19 0.05
N GLY A 55 13.91 -0.57 0.78
CA GLY A 55 14.34 -1.31 1.96
C GLY A 55 14.17 -0.54 3.26
N GLU A 56 13.77 0.72 3.19
CA GLU A 56 13.56 1.52 4.39
C GLU A 56 12.27 1.10 5.08
N MET A 57 12.25 1.19 6.41
CA MET A 57 11.05 0.93 7.20
C MET A 57 10.77 2.15 8.07
N ILE A 58 9.54 2.61 8.08
CA ILE A 58 9.12 3.76 8.84
C ILE A 58 8.00 3.35 9.77
N THR A 59 8.09 3.70 11.04
CA THR A 59 7.05 3.37 12.01
C THR A 59 6.07 4.52 12.17
N ALA A 60 4.79 4.22 12.07
CA ALA A 60 3.72 5.17 12.30
C ALA A 60 2.97 4.77 13.57
N PHE A 61 2.60 5.74 14.40
CA PHE A 61 1.95 5.45 15.67
C PHE A 61 0.42 5.45 15.50
N LYS A 62 -0.03 4.64 14.56
CA LYS A 62 -1.43 4.36 14.30
C LYS A 62 -1.56 2.87 14.06
N THR A 63 -2.74 2.32 14.33
CA THR A 63 -2.97 0.88 14.15
C THR A 63 -3.13 0.53 12.68
N LEU A 64 -2.95 -0.74 12.38
CA LEU A 64 -3.18 -1.23 11.01
C LEU A 64 -4.63 -1.02 10.60
N LYS A 65 -5.57 -1.12 11.55
CA LYS A 65 -6.96 -0.89 11.27
C LYS A 65 -7.22 0.56 10.85
N HIS A 66 -6.50 1.51 11.44
CA HIS A 66 -6.60 2.90 11.04
C HIS A 66 -6.18 3.06 9.57
N PHE A 67 -5.07 2.44 9.18
CA PHE A 67 -4.60 2.51 7.81
C PHE A 67 -5.59 1.83 6.85
N GLU A 68 -6.16 0.71 7.25
CA GLU A 68 -7.17 0.04 6.44
C GLU A 68 -8.34 0.97 6.16
N GLY A 69 -8.72 1.78 7.14
CA GLY A 69 -9.86 2.67 7.02
C GLY A 69 -9.60 3.90 6.14
N VAL A 70 -8.35 4.32 5.99
CA VAL A 70 -8.03 5.53 5.23
C VAL A 70 -7.39 5.26 3.88
N LEU A 71 -6.91 4.04 3.65
CA LEU A 71 -6.29 3.68 2.38
C LEU A 71 -7.30 3.02 1.46
N SER A 72 -7.08 3.15 0.17
CA SER A 72 -7.91 2.48 -0.81
C SER A 72 -7.01 1.66 -1.73
N PHE A 73 -7.59 1.02 -2.72
CA PHE A 73 -6.82 0.28 -3.70
C PHE A 73 -5.69 1.16 -4.24
N PRO A 74 -4.47 0.67 -4.34
CA PRO A 74 -4.09 -0.75 -4.41
C PRO A 74 -3.68 -1.37 -3.08
N PHE A 75 -3.98 -0.75 -1.95
CA PHE A 75 -3.62 -1.29 -0.65
C PHE A 75 -4.76 -2.17 -0.14
N ILE A 76 -4.46 -3.41 0.16
CA ILE A 76 -5.48 -4.41 0.48
C ILE A 76 -5.07 -5.19 1.72
N ARG A 77 -6.00 -5.32 2.67
CA ARG A 77 -5.75 -6.09 3.87
C ARG A 77 -5.77 -7.57 3.56
N ILE A 78 -4.76 -8.31 3.95
CA ILE A 78 -4.65 -9.75 3.66
C ILE A 78 -4.48 -10.61 4.92
N HIS A 79 -4.28 -9.96 6.06
CA HIS A 79 -4.02 -10.67 7.32
C HIS A 79 -4.27 -9.69 8.45
N ASN A 80 -4.47 -10.19 9.67
CA ASN A 80 -4.58 -9.31 10.81
C ASN A 80 -3.35 -8.42 10.97
N SER A 81 -2.21 -8.86 10.49
CA SER A 81 -0.96 -8.14 10.63
C SER A 81 -0.47 -7.47 9.36
N TYR A 82 -1.14 -7.62 8.23
CA TYR A 82 -0.58 -7.13 6.97
C TYR A 82 -1.59 -6.46 6.04
N ILE A 83 -1.19 -5.30 5.50
CA ILE A 83 -1.83 -4.68 4.33
C ILE A 83 -0.77 -4.68 3.23
N VAL A 84 -1.09 -5.13 2.05
CA VAL A 84 -0.12 -5.22 0.96
C VAL A 84 -0.49 -4.24 -0.16
N ASN A 85 0.52 -3.71 -0.84
CA ASN A 85 0.31 -2.98 -2.07
C ASN A 85 0.28 -4.00 -3.22
N ARG A 86 -0.89 -4.10 -3.87
CA ARG A 86 -1.10 -5.04 -4.97
C ARG A 86 -0.01 -4.93 -6.03
N ASN A 87 0.50 -3.73 -6.27
CA ASN A 87 1.48 -3.50 -7.32
C ASN A 87 2.87 -4.09 -7.01
N TYR A 88 3.08 -4.52 -5.78
CA TYR A 88 4.34 -5.15 -5.40
C TYR A 88 4.22 -6.66 -5.21
N ILE A 89 3.08 -7.26 -5.55
CA ILE A 89 2.91 -8.70 -5.46
C ILE A 89 3.51 -9.33 -6.72
N SER A 90 4.45 -10.24 -6.56
CA SER A 90 5.06 -10.96 -7.66
C SER A 90 4.54 -12.38 -7.79
N ARG A 91 3.98 -12.94 -6.72
CA ARG A 91 3.55 -14.33 -6.71
C ARG A 91 2.56 -14.56 -5.59
N ILE A 92 1.52 -15.32 -5.85
CA ILE A 92 0.59 -15.77 -4.82
C ILE A 92 0.62 -17.29 -4.84
N HIS A 93 0.97 -17.90 -3.70
CA HIS A 93 0.98 -19.35 -3.59
C HIS A 93 -0.18 -19.73 -2.68
N SER A 94 -1.31 -20.13 -3.27
CA SER A 94 -2.52 -20.41 -2.51
C SER A 94 -2.34 -21.60 -1.57
N GLY A 95 -1.60 -22.60 -1.98
CA GLY A 95 -1.40 -23.80 -1.16
C GLY A 95 -0.72 -23.50 0.17
N ASN A 96 0.17 -22.52 0.20
CA ASN A 96 0.86 -22.14 1.43
C ASN A 96 0.30 -20.85 2.02
N SER A 97 -0.69 -20.25 1.41
CA SER A 97 -1.31 -19.01 1.87
C SER A 97 -0.30 -17.88 2.05
N VAL A 98 0.52 -17.64 1.06
CA VAL A 98 1.52 -16.56 1.11
C VAL A 98 1.54 -15.76 -0.19
N CYS A 99 1.89 -14.48 -0.06
CA CYS A 99 2.16 -13.58 -1.16
C CYS A 99 3.63 -13.19 -1.13
N TYR A 100 4.26 -13.16 -2.29
CA TYR A 100 5.67 -12.78 -2.40
C TYR A 100 5.76 -11.34 -2.90
N ILE A 101 6.69 -10.59 -2.33
CA ILE A 101 6.90 -9.18 -2.65
C ILE A 101 8.00 -9.03 -3.69
N LYS A 102 7.77 -8.19 -4.70
CA LYS A 102 8.73 -7.95 -5.78
C LYS A 102 10.07 -7.50 -5.25
N ASN A 103 11.11 -8.00 -5.89
CA ASN A 103 12.49 -7.59 -5.62
C ASN A 103 12.90 -7.78 -4.17
N SER A 104 12.36 -8.81 -3.53
CA SER A 104 12.57 -9.02 -2.12
C SER A 104 12.44 -10.50 -1.81
N ALA A 105 13.01 -10.94 -0.72
CA ALA A 105 12.82 -12.30 -0.24
C ALA A 105 11.61 -12.42 0.66
N VAL A 106 10.87 -11.32 0.86
CA VAL A 106 9.76 -11.29 1.79
C VAL A 106 8.55 -12.03 1.24
N LYS A 107 7.95 -12.83 2.08
CA LYS A 107 6.65 -13.42 1.78
C LYS A 107 5.73 -13.11 2.93
N LEU A 108 4.55 -12.65 2.63
CA LEU A 108 3.56 -12.27 3.62
C LEU A 108 2.48 -13.33 3.68
N PRO A 109 2.13 -13.82 4.87
CA PRO A 109 1.03 -14.76 4.98
C PRO A 109 -0.31 -14.07 4.75
N PHE A 110 -1.27 -14.78 4.23
CA PHE A 110 -2.65 -14.27 4.22
C PHE A 110 -3.56 -15.26 4.96
N SER A 111 -4.60 -14.74 5.58
CA SER A 111 -5.46 -15.60 6.41
C SER A 111 -6.79 -15.86 5.72
N LYS A 112 -7.47 -16.92 6.17
CA LYS A 112 -8.74 -17.26 5.63
C LYS A 112 -9.73 -16.16 5.74
N SER A 113 -9.69 -15.37 6.79
CA SER A 113 -10.62 -14.26 6.99
C SER A 113 -10.56 -13.23 5.89
N TYR A 114 -9.42 -13.16 5.18
CA TYR A 114 -9.22 -12.19 4.12
C TYR A 114 -9.13 -12.83 2.73
N LYS A 115 -9.64 -14.07 2.61
CA LYS A 115 -9.59 -14.77 1.33
C LYS A 115 -10.30 -14.00 0.22
N VAL A 116 -11.38 -13.32 0.55
CA VAL A 116 -12.11 -12.52 -0.41
C VAL A 116 -11.19 -11.46 -1.00
N ASN A 117 -10.32 -10.86 -0.17
CA ASN A 117 -9.41 -9.83 -0.64
C ASN A 117 -8.32 -10.41 -1.54
N ILE A 118 -7.89 -11.65 -1.26
CA ILE A 118 -6.93 -12.32 -2.14
C ILE A 118 -7.59 -12.61 -3.49
N ASP A 119 -8.84 -13.04 -3.49
CA ASP A 119 -9.57 -13.30 -4.73
C ASP A 119 -9.75 -12.02 -5.54
N LEU A 120 -9.95 -10.88 -4.87
CA LEU A 120 -10.04 -9.60 -5.54
C LEU A 120 -8.72 -9.23 -6.22
N ILE A 121 -7.60 -9.50 -5.57
CA ILE A 121 -6.28 -9.24 -6.13
C ILE A 121 -6.07 -10.08 -7.39
N ILE A 122 -6.38 -11.37 -7.31
CA ILE A 122 -6.22 -12.28 -8.43
C ILE A 122 -7.10 -11.85 -9.60
N SER A 123 -8.34 -11.47 -9.31
CA SER A 123 -9.26 -11.00 -10.31
C SER A 123 -8.79 -9.70 -10.96
N ASP A 124 -8.24 -8.80 -10.15
CA ASP A 124 -7.74 -7.54 -10.66
C ASP A 124 -6.59 -7.73 -11.65
N PHE A 125 -5.69 -8.67 -11.36
CA PHE A 125 -4.60 -8.98 -12.29
C PHE A 125 -5.17 -9.50 -13.62
N SER A 126 -6.16 -10.37 -13.56
CA SER A 126 -6.69 -10.99 -14.77
C SER A 126 -7.53 -10.03 -15.61
N ASN A 127 -7.95 -8.91 -15.04
CA ASN A 127 -8.72 -7.91 -15.78
C ASN A 127 -7.84 -6.92 -16.52
N GLY A 128 -6.55 -7.00 -16.39
CA GLY A 128 -5.63 -6.11 -17.07
C GLY A 128 -5.11 -6.73 -18.36
N ASN A 129 -3.94 -6.27 -18.78
CA ASN A 129 -3.24 -6.85 -19.92
C ASN A 129 -2.62 -8.16 -19.44
N TYR A 130 -3.28 -9.28 -19.68
CA TYR A 130 -3.04 -10.49 -18.96
C TYR A 130 -3.08 -11.70 -19.87
N LEU A 131 -2.14 -12.60 -19.70
CA LEU A 131 -2.12 -13.87 -20.38
C LEU A 131 -1.77 -14.94 -19.35
N GLU A 132 -2.69 -15.87 -19.14
CA GLU A 132 -2.46 -16.93 -18.18
C GLU A 132 -1.94 -18.16 -18.91
N ILE A 133 -0.87 -18.73 -18.41
CA ILE A 133 -0.21 -19.85 -19.06
C ILE A 133 -0.35 -21.11 -18.23
#